data_a40887dbdcf1ade2f57c6a7fb0438d39
#
_entry.id   a40887dbdcf1ade2f57c6a7fb0438d39
#
_cell.length_a   1.000
_cell.length_b   1.000
_cell.length_c   1.000
_cell.angle_alpha   90.00
_cell.angle_beta   90.00
_cell.angle_gamma   90.00
#
_symmetry.space_group_name_H-M   'P 1'
#
loop_
_entity.id
_entity.type
_entity.pdbx_description
1 polymer ?
#
loop_
_entity_poly.entity_id
_entity_poly.type
_entity_poly.pdbx_seq_one_letter_code
_entity_poly.pdbx_strand_id
1 'polypeptide(L)'
;LLTLIFFSFSPTFIAHSRFVTTDLGAALGFFLGTIFFLKFLENPTWKNIFWAGLIFGIAQLIKFSLIILIPLYVSLLLCWVLTRSNLNFSQRLAVFLQLAGKTITIGAIGFMLVWSVYGVFTWNYPQDKQFNDTETILSTYGSGAPVDLNLALIKNKFTRPFAEYIFGVLMVNQRAAG
;
A
#
# COMPACT_ATOMS: atom_id res chain seq x y z
N LEU A 1 10.23 -3.90 27.70
CA LEU A 1 11.04 -5.13 27.67
C LEU A 1 10.16 -6.38 27.81
N LEU A 2 9.31 -6.47 28.86
CA LEU A 2 8.38 -7.60 29.07
C LEU A 2 7.49 -7.87 27.86
N THR A 3 6.91 -6.84 27.25
CA THR A 3 6.07 -6.95 26.06
C THR A 3 6.81 -7.59 24.88
N LEU A 4 8.09 -7.23 24.68
CA LEU A 4 8.92 -7.82 23.63
C LEU A 4 9.21 -9.29 23.89
N ILE A 5 9.46 -9.66 25.17
CA ILE A 5 9.68 -11.05 25.57
C ILE A 5 8.42 -11.88 25.31
N PHE A 6 7.25 -11.45 25.81
CA PHE A 6 6.00 -12.17 25.59
C PHE A 6 5.64 -12.29 24.10
N PHE A 7 5.91 -11.25 23.31
CA PHE A 7 5.70 -11.28 21.87
C PHE A 7 6.63 -12.29 21.19
N SER A 8 7.93 -12.29 21.54
CA SER A 8 8.93 -13.18 20.93
C SER A 8 8.70 -14.66 21.28
N PHE A 9 8.15 -14.96 22.46
CA PHE A 9 7.85 -16.31 22.91
C PHE A 9 6.37 -16.71 22.72
N SER A 10 5.57 -15.90 22.03
CA SER A 10 4.20 -16.25 21.71
C SER A 10 4.16 -17.52 20.84
N PRO A 11 3.45 -18.60 21.25
CA PRO A 11 3.36 -19.83 20.46
C PRO A 11 2.77 -19.59 19.07
N THR A 12 1.83 -18.68 18.95
CA THR A 12 1.21 -18.27 17.68
C THR A 12 2.23 -17.64 16.74
N PHE A 13 3.08 -16.74 17.28
CA PHE A 13 4.12 -16.08 16.49
C PHE A 13 5.18 -17.08 16.02
N ILE A 14 5.63 -17.98 16.90
CA ILE A 14 6.61 -19.01 16.57
C ILE A 14 6.04 -20.00 15.54
N ALA A 15 4.79 -20.42 15.70
CA ALA A 15 4.14 -21.34 14.77
C ALA A 15 4.02 -20.72 13.36
N HIS A 16 3.56 -19.46 13.25
CA HIS A 16 3.40 -18.78 11.96
C HIS A 16 4.74 -18.41 11.32
N SER A 17 5.82 -18.21 12.09
CA SER A 17 7.14 -17.93 11.53
C SER A 17 7.78 -19.15 10.85
N ARG A 18 7.36 -20.37 11.19
CA ARG A 18 7.83 -21.61 10.54
C ARG A 18 7.14 -21.88 9.20
N PHE A 19 5.90 -21.43 9.05
CA PHE A 19 5.23 -21.48 7.75
C PHE A 19 5.68 -20.27 6.95
N VAL A 20 6.02 -20.48 5.68
CA VAL A 20 6.39 -19.41 4.74
C VAL A 20 5.12 -18.60 4.39
N THR A 21 4.49 -18.01 5.41
CA THR A 21 3.34 -17.15 5.25
C THR A 21 3.79 -15.69 5.20
N THR A 22 3.21 -14.92 4.29
CA THR A 22 3.46 -13.48 4.18
C THR A 22 2.86 -12.68 5.35
N ASP A 23 2.18 -13.34 6.29
CA ASP A 23 1.40 -12.68 7.35
C ASP A 23 2.29 -11.96 8.36
N LEU A 24 3.43 -12.57 8.73
CA LEU A 24 4.40 -11.93 9.61
C LEU A 24 5.03 -10.69 8.96
N GLY A 25 5.40 -10.81 7.69
CA GLY A 25 5.89 -9.68 6.91
C GLY A 25 4.84 -8.58 6.76
N ALA A 26 3.57 -8.96 6.55
CA ALA A 26 2.47 -8.02 6.48
C ALA A 26 2.22 -7.30 7.80
N ALA A 27 2.27 -8.00 8.93
CA ALA A 27 2.15 -7.39 10.26
C ALA A 27 3.27 -6.38 10.51
N LEU A 28 4.51 -6.73 10.15
CA LEU A 28 5.65 -5.82 10.24
C LEU A 28 5.48 -4.60 9.31
N GLY A 29 5.07 -4.82 8.07
CA GLY A 29 4.83 -3.76 7.08
C GLY A 29 3.73 -2.80 7.54
N PHE A 30 2.63 -3.32 8.10
CA PHE A 30 1.55 -2.52 8.69
C PHE A 30 2.04 -1.68 9.87
N PHE A 31 2.77 -2.29 10.79
CA PHE A 31 3.29 -1.63 11.98
C PHE A 31 4.30 -0.53 11.63
N LEU A 32 5.29 -0.84 10.80
CA LEU A 32 6.28 0.14 10.36
C LEU A 32 5.64 1.25 9.53
N GLY A 33 4.74 0.92 8.60
CA GLY A 33 4.00 1.89 7.80
C GLY A 33 3.26 2.90 8.69
N THR A 34 2.57 2.41 9.72
CA THR A 34 1.86 3.25 10.68
C THR A 34 2.82 4.14 11.49
N ILE A 35 3.92 3.58 12.02
CA ILE A 35 4.89 4.35 12.82
C ILE A 35 5.53 5.47 11.99
N PHE A 36 5.99 5.17 10.77
CA PHE A 36 6.64 6.17 9.94
C PHE A 36 5.67 7.24 9.47
N PHE A 37 4.40 6.90 9.27
CA PHE A 37 3.37 7.88 8.97
C PHE A 37 3.07 8.78 10.18
N LEU A 38 3.00 8.25 11.40
CA LEU A 38 2.84 9.05 12.62
C LEU A 38 4.05 9.99 12.83
N LYS A 39 5.28 9.51 12.63
CA LYS A 39 6.48 10.36 12.67
C LYS A 39 6.43 11.49 11.64
N PHE A 40 5.86 11.23 10.46
CA PHE A 40 5.61 12.27 9.46
C PHE A 40 4.59 13.28 9.96
N LEU A 41 3.48 12.86 10.56
CA LEU A 41 2.46 13.78 11.10
C LEU A 41 3.01 14.66 12.23
N GLU A 42 3.89 14.12 13.07
CA GLU A 42 4.57 14.89 14.13
C GLU A 42 5.55 15.93 13.56
N ASN A 43 6.39 15.51 12.63
CA ASN A 43 7.42 16.32 12.00
C ASN A 43 7.42 16.12 10.48
N PRO A 44 6.67 16.94 9.73
CA PRO A 44 6.49 16.77 8.27
C PRO A 44 7.68 17.27 7.45
N THR A 45 8.89 16.74 7.73
CA THR A 45 10.14 17.00 7.03
C THR A 45 10.27 16.10 5.81
N TRP A 46 11.08 16.51 4.82
CA TRP A 46 11.36 15.70 3.63
C TRP A 46 11.95 14.33 3.95
N LYS A 47 12.77 14.24 5.01
CA LYS A 47 13.31 12.97 5.49
C LYS A 47 12.20 12.01 5.93
N ASN A 48 11.23 12.49 6.72
CA ASN A 48 10.13 11.66 7.19
C ASN A 48 9.16 11.31 6.07
N ILE A 49 8.92 12.23 5.11
CA ILE A 49 8.12 11.96 3.90
C ILE A 49 8.77 10.83 3.09
N PHE A 50 10.08 10.91 2.84
CA PHE A 50 10.81 9.91 2.07
C PHE A 50 10.75 8.52 2.74
N TRP A 51 11.04 8.45 4.05
CA TRP A 51 11.01 7.17 4.76
C TRP A 51 9.60 6.60 4.87
N ALA A 52 8.58 7.43 5.13
CA ALA A 52 7.19 6.97 5.13
C ALA A 52 6.77 6.42 3.77
N GLY A 53 7.16 7.09 2.66
CA GLY A 53 6.89 6.62 1.31
C GLY A 53 7.61 5.33 0.96
N LEU A 54 8.89 5.22 1.33
CA LEU A 54 9.68 4.02 1.10
C LEU A 54 9.08 2.80 1.84
N ILE A 55 8.78 2.96 3.12
CA ILE A 55 8.18 1.89 3.94
C ILE A 55 6.78 1.54 3.44
N PHE A 56 5.97 2.53 3.03
CA PHE A 56 4.67 2.28 2.40
C PHE A 56 4.83 1.43 1.13
N GLY A 57 5.76 1.78 0.25
CA GLY A 57 6.01 1.01 -0.98
C GLY A 57 6.50 -0.42 -0.71
N ILE A 58 7.42 -0.61 0.25
CA ILE A 58 7.88 -1.93 0.68
C ILE A 58 6.69 -2.76 1.22
N ALA A 59 5.83 -2.15 2.02
CA ALA A 59 4.64 -2.80 2.55
C ALA A 59 3.73 -3.32 1.41
N GLN A 60 3.48 -2.50 0.38
CA GLN A 60 2.69 -2.92 -0.80
C GLN A 60 3.32 -4.10 -1.56
N LEU A 61 4.66 -4.20 -1.59
CA LEU A 61 5.37 -5.31 -2.22
C LEU A 61 5.33 -6.59 -1.39
N ILE A 62 5.22 -6.49 -0.06
CA ILE A 62 5.12 -7.66 0.82
C ILE A 62 3.76 -8.34 0.67
N LYS A 63 2.68 -7.57 0.67
CA LYS A 63 1.32 -8.12 0.57
C LYS A 63 0.34 -7.09 0.03
N PHE A 64 -0.42 -7.46 -0.99
CA PHE A 64 -1.42 -6.57 -1.62
C PHE A 64 -2.49 -6.07 -0.65
N SER A 65 -2.86 -6.86 0.37
CA SER A 65 -3.83 -6.44 1.39
C SER A 65 -3.37 -5.23 2.22
N LEU A 66 -2.07 -4.89 2.19
CA LEU A 66 -1.55 -3.68 2.87
C LEU A 66 -1.96 -2.37 2.18
N ILE A 67 -2.70 -2.44 1.07
CA ILE A 67 -3.42 -1.28 0.52
C ILE A 67 -4.35 -0.63 1.55
N ILE A 68 -4.76 -1.36 2.60
CA ILE A 68 -5.51 -0.85 3.76
C ILE A 68 -4.77 0.27 4.51
N LEU A 69 -3.46 0.41 4.32
CA LEU A 69 -2.72 1.56 4.86
C LEU A 69 -3.20 2.89 4.28
N ILE A 70 -3.76 2.92 3.07
CA ILE A 70 -4.28 4.14 2.44
C ILE A 70 -5.45 4.72 3.27
N PRO A 71 -6.57 4.00 3.49
CA PRO A 71 -7.64 4.50 4.33
C PRO A 71 -7.20 4.74 5.78
N LEU A 72 -6.26 3.96 6.30
CA LEU A 72 -5.68 4.20 7.62
C LEU A 72 -4.94 5.56 7.68
N TYR A 73 -4.12 5.88 6.69
CA TYR A 73 -3.41 7.17 6.62
C TYR A 73 -4.37 8.35 6.54
N VAL A 74 -5.45 8.21 5.74
CA VAL A 74 -6.50 9.24 5.68
C VAL A 74 -7.17 9.40 7.05
N SER A 75 -7.51 8.30 7.72
CA SER A 75 -8.13 8.34 9.05
C SER A 75 -7.21 8.96 10.11
N LEU A 76 -5.92 8.59 10.12
CA LEU A 76 -4.93 9.17 11.03
C LEU A 76 -4.72 10.66 10.77
N LEU A 77 -4.69 11.08 9.51
CA LEU A 77 -4.58 12.49 9.13
C LEU A 77 -5.79 13.29 9.63
N LEU A 78 -7.00 12.76 9.42
CA LEU A 78 -8.23 13.40 9.91
C LEU A 78 -8.24 13.51 11.43
N CYS A 79 -7.96 12.42 12.14
CA CYS A 79 -7.86 12.42 13.60
C CYS A 79 -6.81 13.42 14.09
N TRP A 80 -5.64 13.48 13.45
CA TRP A 80 -4.57 14.40 13.79
C TRP A 80 -5.00 15.87 13.69
N VAL A 81 -5.71 16.24 12.63
CA VAL A 81 -6.20 17.62 12.43
C VAL A 81 -7.35 17.94 13.38
N LEU A 82 -8.27 16.99 13.61
CA LEU A 82 -9.44 17.21 14.47
C LEU A 82 -9.08 17.34 15.95
N THR A 83 -8.05 16.65 16.42
CA THR A 83 -7.59 16.70 17.82
C THR A 83 -6.88 18.01 18.18
N ARG A 84 -6.53 18.85 17.21
CA ARG A 84 -5.95 20.18 17.46
C ARG A 84 -7.03 21.20 17.84
N SER A 85 -7.38 21.24 19.13
CA SER A 85 -8.46 22.09 19.65
C SER A 85 -8.22 23.60 19.50
N ASN A 86 -6.95 24.03 19.42
CA ASN A 86 -6.55 25.43 19.37
C ASN A 86 -6.66 26.12 18.01
N LEU A 87 -7.13 25.39 16.96
CA LEU A 87 -7.23 25.91 15.60
C LEU A 87 -8.67 26.20 15.22
N ASN A 88 -8.90 27.35 14.59
CA ASN A 88 -10.16 27.69 13.95
C ASN A 88 -10.38 26.81 12.71
N PHE A 89 -11.63 26.71 12.23
CA PHE A 89 -11.98 25.86 11.07
C PHE A 89 -11.12 26.14 9.82
N SER A 90 -10.89 27.41 9.49
CA SER A 90 -10.05 27.81 8.35
C SER A 90 -8.60 27.34 8.51
N GLN A 91 -8.05 27.45 9.70
CA GLN A 91 -6.69 26.99 10.02
C GLN A 91 -6.59 25.47 9.96
N ARG A 92 -7.60 24.74 10.46
CA ARG A 92 -7.66 23.29 10.37
C ARG A 92 -7.69 22.83 8.91
N LEU A 93 -8.49 23.49 8.08
CA LEU A 93 -8.55 23.17 6.65
C LEU A 93 -7.20 23.41 5.96
N ALA A 94 -6.52 24.51 6.25
CA ALA A 94 -5.20 24.81 5.71
C ALA A 94 -4.17 23.75 6.11
N VAL A 95 -4.12 23.36 7.39
CA VAL A 95 -3.23 22.30 7.89
C VAL A 95 -3.57 20.96 7.24
N PHE A 96 -4.85 20.62 7.11
CA PHE A 96 -5.30 19.42 6.44
C PHE A 96 -4.82 19.36 4.99
N LEU A 97 -5.05 20.40 4.20
CA LEU A 97 -4.65 20.46 2.80
C LEU A 97 -3.13 20.37 2.64
N GLN A 98 -2.37 21.03 3.51
CA GLN A 98 -0.91 20.98 3.51
C GLN A 98 -0.40 19.55 3.79
N LEU A 99 -0.93 18.89 4.82
CA LEU A 99 -0.52 17.52 5.17
C LEU A 99 -1.03 16.51 4.16
N ALA A 100 -2.24 16.70 3.60
CA ALA A 100 -2.77 15.86 2.52
C ALA A 100 -1.89 15.91 1.28
N GLY A 101 -1.43 17.09 0.86
CA GLY A 101 -0.48 17.20 -0.25
C GLY A 101 0.83 16.43 0.01
N LYS A 102 1.37 16.50 1.23
CA LYS A 102 2.56 15.72 1.62
C LYS A 102 2.26 14.22 1.70
N THR A 103 1.05 13.83 2.12
CA THR A 103 0.62 12.42 2.12
C THR A 103 0.51 11.87 0.70
N ILE A 104 0.04 12.66 -0.26
CA ILE A 104 0.07 12.30 -1.69
C ILE A 104 1.52 12.07 -2.15
N THR A 105 2.47 12.88 -1.71
CA THR A 105 3.89 12.69 -2.02
C THR A 105 4.44 11.39 -1.44
N ILE A 106 4.03 11.01 -0.21
CA ILE A 106 4.34 9.71 0.40
C ILE A 106 3.82 8.57 -0.49
N GLY A 107 2.56 8.66 -0.91
CA GLY A 107 1.96 7.70 -1.85
C GLY A 107 2.73 7.62 -3.18
N ALA A 108 3.08 8.77 -3.76
CA ALA A 108 3.84 8.83 -5.01
C ALA A 108 5.21 8.15 -4.91
N ILE A 109 5.96 8.38 -3.83
CA ILE A 109 7.25 7.72 -3.57
C ILE A 109 7.06 6.20 -3.45
N GLY A 110 6.05 5.76 -2.68
CA GLY A 110 5.78 4.34 -2.49
C GLY A 110 5.36 3.64 -3.77
N PHE A 111 4.45 4.24 -4.54
CA PHE A 111 4.05 3.69 -5.82
C PHE A 111 5.13 3.77 -6.90
N MET A 112 6.04 4.74 -6.84
CA MET A 112 7.22 4.76 -7.71
C MET A 112 8.14 3.56 -7.43
N LEU A 113 8.30 3.17 -6.17
CA LEU A 113 9.02 1.96 -5.79
C LEU A 113 8.33 0.70 -6.34
N VAL A 114 7.01 0.58 -6.14
CA VAL A 114 6.20 -0.51 -6.69
C VAL A 114 6.34 -0.58 -8.21
N TRP A 115 6.20 0.55 -8.90
CA TRP A 115 6.38 0.63 -10.34
C TRP A 115 7.75 0.16 -10.80
N SER A 116 8.81 0.56 -10.09
CA SER A 116 10.18 0.19 -10.43
C SER A 116 10.40 -1.33 -10.32
N VAL A 117 9.91 -1.93 -9.25
CA VAL A 117 10.03 -3.39 -9.04
C VAL A 117 9.23 -4.16 -10.09
N TYR A 118 7.96 -3.82 -10.31
CA TYR A 118 7.14 -4.48 -11.32
C TYR A 118 7.61 -4.17 -12.75
N GLY A 119 8.26 -3.01 -12.96
CA GLY A 119 8.92 -2.68 -14.23
C GLY A 119 10.00 -3.68 -14.60
N VAL A 120 10.79 -4.14 -13.63
CA VAL A 120 11.80 -5.19 -13.85
C VAL A 120 11.12 -6.51 -14.22
N PHE A 121 10.05 -6.91 -13.52
CA PHE A 121 9.33 -8.15 -13.81
C PHE A 121 8.63 -8.14 -15.17
N THR A 122 8.07 -6.99 -15.57
CA THR A 122 7.36 -6.86 -16.86
C THR A 122 8.29 -6.59 -18.04
N TRP A 123 9.59 -6.37 -17.83
CA TRP A 123 10.55 -5.99 -18.87
C TRP A 123 10.60 -6.99 -20.03
N ASN A 124 10.77 -8.27 -19.73
CA ASN A 124 10.84 -9.36 -20.72
C ASN A 124 9.51 -10.10 -20.91
N TYR A 125 8.42 -9.64 -20.31
CA TYR A 125 7.12 -10.26 -20.44
C TYR A 125 6.40 -9.72 -21.69
N PRO A 126 6.02 -10.56 -22.69
CA PRO A 126 5.32 -10.09 -23.88
C PRO A 126 3.98 -9.44 -23.50
N GLN A 127 3.71 -8.29 -24.11
CA GLN A 127 2.51 -7.50 -23.76
C GLN A 127 1.20 -8.23 -24.06
N ASP A 128 1.15 -8.90 -25.21
CA ASP A 128 -0.04 -9.67 -25.63
C ASP A 128 -0.29 -10.86 -24.69
N LYS A 129 0.79 -11.49 -24.23
CA LYS A 129 0.67 -12.57 -23.24
C LYS A 129 0.17 -12.05 -21.91
N GLN A 130 0.72 -10.95 -21.40
CA GLN A 130 0.23 -10.33 -20.17
C GLN A 130 -1.26 -9.95 -20.26
N PHE A 131 -1.68 -9.42 -21.40
CA PHE A 131 -3.09 -9.07 -21.63
C PHE A 131 -3.99 -10.32 -21.57
N ASN A 132 -3.65 -11.35 -22.34
CA ASN A 132 -4.43 -12.59 -22.42
C ASN A 132 -4.48 -13.34 -21.08
N ASP A 133 -3.35 -13.45 -20.39
CA ASP A 133 -3.27 -14.10 -19.07
C ASP A 133 -4.12 -13.36 -18.04
N THR A 134 -4.04 -12.01 -18.02
CA THR A 134 -4.84 -11.18 -17.11
C THR A 134 -6.34 -11.27 -17.42
N GLU A 135 -6.73 -11.18 -18.69
CA GLU A 135 -8.11 -11.31 -19.12
C GLU A 135 -8.69 -12.68 -18.74
N THR A 136 -7.95 -13.76 -19.04
CA THR A 136 -8.37 -15.14 -18.74
C THR A 136 -8.59 -15.33 -17.24
N ILE A 137 -7.68 -14.84 -16.40
CA ILE A 137 -7.76 -15.05 -14.96
C ILE A 137 -8.87 -14.18 -14.35
N LEU A 138 -8.95 -12.89 -14.72
CA LEU A 138 -9.95 -12.01 -14.15
C LEU A 138 -11.37 -12.29 -14.64
N SER A 139 -11.55 -12.78 -15.88
CA SER A 139 -12.87 -13.16 -16.39
C SER A 139 -13.50 -14.35 -15.65
N THR A 140 -12.68 -15.18 -14.99
CA THR A 140 -13.16 -16.30 -14.16
C THR A 140 -14.00 -15.82 -12.96
N TYR A 141 -13.78 -14.58 -12.52
CA TYR A 141 -14.44 -14.00 -11.35
C TYR A 141 -15.50 -12.93 -11.70
N GLY A 142 -15.79 -12.73 -12.98
CA GLY A 142 -16.76 -11.76 -13.48
C GLY A 142 -16.10 -10.54 -14.14
N SER A 143 -16.86 -9.89 -15.01
CA SER A 143 -16.47 -8.65 -15.69
C SER A 143 -16.92 -7.42 -14.88
N GLY A 144 -16.12 -6.36 -14.87
CA GLY A 144 -16.47 -5.11 -14.20
C GLY A 144 -15.48 -4.00 -14.49
N ALA A 145 -15.87 -2.75 -14.22
CA ALA A 145 -15.06 -1.56 -14.47
C ALA A 145 -13.59 -1.65 -13.97
N PRO A 146 -13.27 -2.26 -12.82
CA PRO A 146 -11.89 -2.43 -12.38
C PRO A 146 -11.06 -3.35 -13.29
N VAL A 147 -11.68 -4.39 -13.87
CA VAL A 147 -11.04 -5.32 -14.80
C VAL A 147 -10.75 -4.62 -16.11
N ASP A 148 -11.73 -3.90 -16.65
CA ASP A 148 -11.59 -3.14 -17.90
C ASP A 148 -10.49 -2.07 -17.79
N LEU A 149 -10.44 -1.37 -16.64
CA LEU A 149 -9.39 -0.40 -16.34
C LEU A 149 -8.00 -1.07 -16.32
N ASN A 150 -7.88 -2.24 -15.68
CA ASN A 150 -6.63 -2.96 -15.61
C ASN A 150 -6.14 -3.39 -17.00
N LEU A 151 -7.03 -3.95 -17.83
CA LEU A 151 -6.73 -4.33 -19.21
C LEU A 151 -6.33 -3.12 -20.08
N ALA A 152 -6.96 -1.96 -19.85
CA ALA A 152 -6.58 -0.73 -20.53
C ALA A 152 -5.17 -0.25 -20.15
N LEU A 153 -4.78 -0.39 -18.87
CA LEU A 153 -3.43 -0.05 -18.38
C LEU A 153 -2.32 -0.94 -18.97
N ILE A 154 -2.61 -2.19 -19.30
CA ILE A 154 -1.64 -3.10 -19.94
C ILE A 154 -1.25 -2.63 -21.34
N LYS A 155 -2.15 -1.95 -22.06
CA LYS A 155 -1.91 -1.49 -23.43
C LYS A 155 -0.78 -0.45 -23.56
N ASN A 156 -0.43 0.24 -22.48
CA ASN A 156 0.63 1.25 -22.47
C ASN A 156 1.87 0.74 -21.70
N LYS A 157 3.04 0.81 -22.33
CA LYS A 157 4.32 0.36 -21.75
C LYS A 157 4.64 1.00 -20.40
N PHE A 158 4.25 2.25 -20.19
CA PHE A 158 4.53 2.96 -18.94
C PHE A 158 3.59 2.54 -17.80
N THR A 159 2.35 2.21 -18.09
CA THR A 159 1.34 1.83 -17.09
C THR A 159 1.29 0.33 -16.80
N ARG A 160 1.90 -0.52 -17.66
CA ARG A 160 1.97 -1.99 -17.50
C ARG A 160 2.43 -2.45 -16.10
N PRO A 161 3.49 -1.86 -15.49
CA PRO A 161 3.92 -2.28 -14.15
C PRO A 161 2.84 -2.06 -13.10
N PHE A 162 2.07 -0.97 -13.21
CA PHE A 162 0.92 -0.74 -12.33
C PHE A 162 -0.22 -1.72 -12.58
N ALA A 163 -0.46 -2.08 -13.85
CA ALA A 163 -1.47 -3.07 -14.18
C ALA A 163 -1.19 -4.41 -13.50
N GLU A 164 0.07 -4.83 -13.45
CA GLU A 164 0.47 -6.07 -12.77
C GLU A 164 0.24 -6.01 -11.26
N TYR A 165 0.55 -4.87 -10.63
CA TYR A 165 0.23 -4.66 -9.22
C TYR A 165 -1.28 -4.66 -8.96
N ILE A 166 -2.07 -3.93 -9.77
CA ILE A 166 -3.53 -3.86 -9.65
C ILE A 166 -4.15 -5.24 -9.88
N PHE A 167 -3.64 -6.02 -10.83
CA PHE A 167 -4.05 -7.40 -11.05
C PHE A 167 -3.94 -8.23 -9.77
N GLY A 168 -2.81 -8.15 -9.05
CA GLY A 168 -2.64 -8.80 -7.76
C GLY A 168 -3.64 -8.33 -6.70
N VAL A 169 -3.91 -7.03 -6.63
CA VAL A 169 -4.93 -6.47 -5.71
C VAL A 169 -6.33 -6.99 -6.05
N LEU A 170 -6.70 -7.02 -7.33
CA LEU A 170 -8.00 -7.51 -7.79
C LEU A 170 -8.17 -9.00 -7.48
N MET A 171 -7.15 -9.82 -7.70
CA MET A 171 -7.18 -11.26 -7.34
C MET A 171 -7.42 -11.48 -5.84
N VAL A 172 -6.76 -10.70 -4.98
CA VAL A 172 -6.97 -10.81 -3.52
C VAL A 172 -8.40 -10.42 -3.15
N ASN A 173 -8.91 -9.33 -3.73
CA ASN A 173 -10.27 -8.87 -3.46
C ASN A 173 -11.32 -9.87 -3.95
N GLN A 174 -11.15 -10.44 -5.12
CA GLN A 174 -12.05 -11.46 -5.68
C GLN A 174 -12.09 -12.73 -4.83
N ARG A 175 -10.92 -13.20 -4.33
CA ARG A 175 -10.85 -14.35 -3.42
C ARG A 175 -11.49 -14.08 -2.05
N ALA A 176 -11.51 -12.83 -1.61
CA ALA A 176 -12.14 -12.45 -0.35
C ALA A 176 -13.66 -12.30 -0.47
N ALA A 177 -14.18 -12.08 -1.67
CA ALA A 177 -15.60 -11.94 -1.94
C ALA A 177 -16.34 -13.29 -2.13
N GLY A 178 -15.61 -14.42 -2.19
CA GLY A 178 -16.17 -15.77 -2.27
C GLY A 178 -16.15 -16.35 -3.62
#